data_2ab0a3b7b4ae2a7605953e9dce1ed21e
#
_entry.id   2ab0a3b7b4ae2a7605953e9dce1ed21e
#
_cell.length_a   1.000
_cell.length_b   1.000
_cell.length_c   1.000
_cell.angle_alpha   90.00
_cell.angle_beta   90.00
_cell.angle_gamma   90.00
#
_symmetry.space_group_name_H-M   'P 1'
#
loop_
_entity.id
_entity.type
_entity.pdbx_description
1 polymer ?
#
loop_
_entity_poly.entity_id
_entity_poly.type
_entity_poly.pdbx_seq_one_letter_code
_entity_poly.pdbx_strand_id
1 'polypeptide(L)'
;RRVLFRSADTVEVYEAPIDAMSGASLKIIQHTGNWRGVHYLALGGTDYAALDAFLTYYPNITHIVLCLDNDEAGRTRTQDIIKHLDGSGKTVEDRQPPIGKDYNDTLVQVTQEYQKHCISLDDILEEETR
;
A
#
# COMPACT_ATOMS: atom_id res chain seq x y z
N ARG A 1 24.57 16.00 -16.10
CA ARG A 1 24.36 14.69 -15.72
C ARG A 1 22.91 14.45 -15.25
N ARG A 2 22.53 13.33 -15.30
CA ARG A 2 21.18 13.04 -14.92
C ARG A 2 21.14 11.92 -13.91
N VAL A 3 20.07 11.86 -13.21
CA VAL A 3 19.83 10.78 -12.27
C VAL A 3 18.85 9.81 -12.92
N LEU A 4 19.35 8.65 -13.29
CA LEU A 4 18.53 7.60 -13.86
C LEU A 4 17.77 6.86 -12.79
N PHE A 5 18.43 6.65 -11.65
CA PHE A 5 17.83 5.92 -10.53
C PHE A 5 17.95 6.78 -9.30
N ARG A 6 16.82 7.24 -8.83
CA ARG A 6 16.74 7.98 -7.58
C ARG A 6 16.13 7.05 -6.56
N SER A 7 16.79 6.87 -5.41
CA SER A 7 16.19 6.14 -4.31
C SER A 7 14.91 6.83 -3.90
N ALA A 8 13.85 6.07 -3.75
CA ALA A 8 12.62 6.58 -3.18
C ALA A 8 12.85 6.99 -1.73
N ASP A 9 12.22 8.06 -1.31
CA ASP A 9 12.30 8.55 0.07
C ASP A 9 11.12 8.10 0.92
N THR A 10 10.25 7.29 0.36
CA THR A 10 9.01 6.84 0.98
C THR A 10 8.97 5.32 1.07
N VAL A 11 8.52 4.81 2.21
CA VAL A 11 8.23 3.39 2.38
C VAL A 11 6.78 3.22 2.82
N GLU A 12 6.07 2.30 2.18
CA GLU A 12 4.74 1.87 2.59
C GLU A 12 4.88 0.56 3.35
N VAL A 13 4.30 0.52 4.53
CA VAL A 13 4.46 -0.59 5.47
C VAL A 13 3.15 -1.35 5.59
N TYR A 14 3.20 -2.64 5.34
CA TYR A 14 2.04 -3.55 5.34
C TYR A 14 2.25 -4.68 6.35
N GLU A 15 1.18 -5.34 6.75
CA GLU A 15 1.27 -6.50 7.65
C GLU A 15 1.91 -7.71 6.96
N ALA A 16 1.48 -8.00 5.73
CA ALA A 16 1.87 -9.20 5.00
C ALA A 16 2.26 -8.87 3.56
N PRO A 17 3.08 -9.71 2.92
CA PRO A 17 3.47 -9.50 1.53
C PRO A 17 2.31 -9.39 0.56
N ILE A 18 1.23 -10.15 0.77
CA ILE A 18 0.06 -10.08 -0.11
C ILE A 18 -0.58 -8.68 -0.08
N ASP A 19 -0.55 -8.02 1.07
CA ASP A 19 -1.11 -6.67 1.20
C ASP A 19 -0.22 -5.64 0.50
N ALA A 20 1.09 -5.81 0.58
CA ALA A 20 2.02 -4.93 -0.15
C ALA A 20 1.82 -5.05 -1.66
N MET A 21 1.66 -6.26 -2.16
CA MET A 21 1.38 -6.50 -3.57
C MET A 21 0.03 -5.91 -3.97
N SER A 22 -0.95 -6.03 -3.08
CA SER A 22 -2.28 -5.46 -3.32
C SER A 22 -2.23 -3.93 -3.37
N GLY A 23 -1.46 -3.30 -2.49
CA GLY A 23 -1.27 -1.86 -2.51
C GLY A 23 -0.67 -1.36 -3.81
N ALA A 24 0.36 -2.05 -4.31
CA ALA A 24 0.96 -1.72 -5.60
C ALA A 24 -0.03 -1.94 -6.75
N SER A 25 -0.77 -3.04 -6.74
CA SER A 25 -1.77 -3.36 -7.76
C SER A 25 -2.87 -2.31 -7.82
N LEU A 26 -3.34 -1.84 -6.66
CA LEU A 26 -4.36 -0.80 -6.60
C LEU A 26 -3.90 0.49 -7.26
N LYS A 27 -2.64 0.88 -7.07
CA LYS A 27 -2.10 2.08 -7.75
C LYS A 27 -2.15 1.93 -9.26
N ILE A 28 -1.84 0.75 -9.77
CA ILE A 28 -1.89 0.47 -11.20
C ILE A 28 -3.33 0.53 -11.72
N ILE A 29 -4.24 -0.16 -11.05
CA ILE A 29 -5.63 -0.28 -11.48
C ILE A 29 -6.34 1.07 -11.41
N GLN A 30 -6.14 1.81 -10.34
CA GLN A 30 -6.82 3.08 -10.11
C GLN A 30 -6.08 4.29 -10.68
N HIS A 31 -4.89 4.10 -11.22
CA HIS A 31 -4.03 5.17 -11.71
C HIS A 31 -3.76 6.22 -10.64
N THR A 32 -3.55 5.77 -9.39
CA THR A 32 -3.39 6.65 -8.24
C THR A 32 -1.94 6.66 -7.75
N GLY A 33 -1.07 7.22 -8.51
CA GLY A 33 0.30 7.36 -8.10
C GLY A 33 1.23 6.39 -8.82
N ASN A 34 2.50 6.52 -8.51
CA ASN A 34 3.57 5.74 -9.13
C ASN A 34 3.92 4.57 -8.22
N TRP A 35 3.48 3.36 -8.60
CA TRP A 35 3.75 2.18 -7.80
C TRP A 35 5.25 1.87 -7.69
N ARG A 36 6.06 2.36 -8.62
CA ARG A 36 7.52 2.18 -8.61
C ARG A 36 8.24 3.25 -7.79
N GLY A 37 7.53 4.29 -7.39
CA GLY A 37 8.13 5.44 -6.72
C GLY A 37 8.26 5.30 -5.21
N VAL A 38 7.91 4.16 -4.63
CA VAL A 38 8.00 3.92 -3.20
C VAL A 38 8.55 2.53 -2.94
N HIS A 39 9.06 2.35 -1.72
CA HIS A 39 9.41 1.02 -1.22
C HIS A 39 8.18 0.39 -0.57
N TYR A 40 8.13 -0.93 -0.61
CA TYR A 40 7.06 -1.71 0.03
C TYR A 40 7.71 -2.64 1.04
N LEU A 41 7.26 -2.58 2.28
CA LEU A 41 7.79 -3.40 3.37
C LEU A 41 6.64 -4.14 4.02
N ALA A 42 6.79 -5.46 4.16
CA ALA A 42 5.86 -6.29 4.95
C ALA A 42 6.52 -6.59 6.29
N LEU A 43 5.81 -6.33 7.38
CA LEU A 43 6.36 -6.56 8.72
C LEU A 43 6.55 -8.05 9.01
N GLY A 44 5.59 -8.87 8.62
CA GLY A 44 5.70 -10.31 8.73
C GLY A 44 5.63 -10.87 10.13
N GLY A 45 5.49 -10.03 11.14
CA GLY A 45 5.47 -10.43 12.53
C GLY A 45 4.61 -9.52 13.36
N THR A 46 4.73 -9.64 14.68
CA THR A 46 3.91 -8.89 15.62
C THR A 46 4.52 -7.57 16.06
N ASP A 47 5.78 -7.33 15.72
CA ASP A 47 6.47 -6.10 16.10
C ASP A 47 6.92 -5.32 14.87
N TYR A 48 7.69 -4.28 15.08
CA TYR A 48 8.19 -3.43 14.00
C TYR A 48 9.70 -3.52 13.81
N ALA A 49 10.31 -4.63 14.21
CA ALA A 49 11.76 -4.82 14.05
C ALA A 49 12.21 -4.72 12.60
N ALA A 50 11.39 -5.25 11.68
CA ALA A 50 11.68 -5.17 10.25
C ALA A 50 11.72 -3.73 9.75
N LEU A 51 10.85 -2.88 10.28
CA LEU A 51 10.85 -1.46 9.93
C LEU A 51 12.10 -0.76 10.43
N ASP A 52 12.50 -1.02 11.67
CA ASP A 52 13.73 -0.44 12.22
C ASP A 52 14.96 -0.85 11.42
N ALA A 53 15.05 -2.13 11.06
CA ALA A 53 16.14 -2.62 10.23
C ALA A 53 16.16 -1.96 8.86
N PHE A 54 14.99 -1.81 8.25
CA PHE A 54 14.85 -1.19 6.95
C PHE A 54 15.30 0.28 6.99
N LEU A 55 14.86 1.02 8.01
CA LEU A 55 15.21 2.44 8.14
C LEU A 55 16.70 2.63 8.43
N THR A 56 17.31 1.69 9.13
CA THR A 56 18.76 1.73 9.37
C THR A 56 19.53 1.52 8.06
N TYR A 57 19.04 0.58 7.23
CA TYR A 57 19.68 0.24 5.97
C TYR A 57 19.46 1.32 4.90
N TYR A 58 18.31 2.00 4.95
CA TYR A 58 17.95 3.07 4.00
C TYR A 58 17.73 4.39 4.74
N PRO A 59 18.81 5.06 5.16
CA PRO A 59 18.66 6.29 5.96
C PRO A 59 18.06 7.47 5.19
N ASN A 60 17.98 7.37 3.86
CA ASN A 60 17.36 8.41 3.03
C ASN A 60 15.82 8.40 3.10
N ILE A 61 15.22 7.38 3.71
CA ILE A 61 13.77 7.35 3.89
C ILE A 61 13.36 8.44 4.87
N THR A 62 12.48 9.33 4.43
CA THR A 62 11.97 10.43 5.23
C THR A 62 10.47 10.35 5.47
N HIS A 63 9.77 9.53 4.68
CA HIS A 63 8.32 9.46 4.73
C HIS A 63 7.90 8.00 4.89
N ILE A 64 7.15 7.72 5.94
CA ILE A 64 6.70 6.37 6.28
C ILE A 64 5.19 6.36 6.25
N VAL A 65 4.61 5.49 5.42
CA VAL A 65 3.16 5.35 5.27
C VAL A 65 2.76 4.01 5.86
N LEU A 66 1.96 4.05 6.92
CA LEU A 66 1.52 2.83 7.61
C LEU A 66 0.21 2.35 6.99
N CYS A 67 0.29 1.23 6.30
CA CYS A 67 -0.84 0.61 5.61
C CYS A 67 -1.21 -0.71 6.31
N LEU A 68 -1.28 -0.67 7.64
CA LEU A 68 -1.51 -1.86 8.43
C LEU A 68 -2.98 -2.22 8.45
N ASP A 69 -3.28 -3.44 8.91
CA ASP A 69 -4.64 -3.96 8.92
C ASP A 69 -5.59 -3.07 9.73
N ASN A 70 -6.83 -3.00 9.29
CA ASN A 70 -7.87 -2.25 9.97
C ASN A 70 -8.63 -3.15 10.95
N ASP A 71 -7.90 -3.69 11.90
CA ASP A 71 -8.43 -4.45 13.02
C ASP A 71 -7.75 -3.94 14.29
N GLU A 72 -8.15 -4.49 15.44
CA GLU A 72 -7.62 -4.04 16.74
C GLU A 72 -6.09 -4.14 16.79
N ALA A 73 -5.54 -5.26 16.37
CA ALA A 73 -4.10 -5.49 16.38
C ALA A 73 -3.37 -4.52 15.45
N GLY A 74 -3.89 -4.32 14.24
CA GLY A 74 -3.30 -3.40 13.27
C GLY A 74 -3.36 -1.95 13.72
N ARG A 75 -4.48 -1.54 14.32
CA ARG A 75 -4.63 -0.19 14.85
C ARG A 75 -3.69 0.06 16.01
N THR A 76 -3.54 -0.92 16.91
CA THR A 76 -2.62 -0.83 18.04
C THR A 76 -1.18 -0.72 17.56
N ARG A 77 -0.79 -1.56 16.60
CA ARG A 77 0.57 -1.53 16.05
C ARG A 77 0.85 -0.21 15.34
N THR A 78 -0.14 0.31 14.63
CA THR A 78 -0.01 1.63 13.98
C THR A 78 0.31 2.70 15.00
N GLN A 79 -0.41 2.74 16.11
CA GLN A 79 -0.16 3.72 17.17
C GLN A 79 1.21 3.52 17.83
N ASP A 80 1.60 2.27 18.05
CA ASP A 80 2.91 1.96 18.62
C ASP A 80 4.04 2.44 17.72
N ILE A 81 3.92 2.26 16.42
CA ILE A 81 4.94 2.72 15.47
C ILE A 81 4.99 4.25 15.42
N ILE A 82 3.84 4.90 15.43
CA ILE A 82 3.79 6.38 15.45
C ILE A 82 4.53 6.90 16.67
N LYS A 83 4.29 6.32 17.84
CA LYS A 83 4.99 6.71 19.06
C LYS A 83 6.47 6.42 18.99
N HIS A 84 6.83 5.25 18.45
CA HIS A 84 8.23 4.83 18.34
C HIS A 84 9.03 5.78 17.46
N LEU A 85 8.43 6.29 16.40
CA LEU A 85 9.09 7.19 15.46
C LEU A 85 8.94 8.68 15.82
N ASP A 86 8.24 8.99 16.90
CA ASP A 86 8.10 10.36 17.36
C ASP A 86 9.47 10.96 17.67
N GLY A 87 9.72 12.13 17.17
CA GLY A 87 11.02 12.79 17.37
C GLY A 87 12.12 12.31 16.44
N SER A 88 11.84 11.36 15.55
CA SER A 88 12.85 10.84 14.62
C SER A 88 13.17 11.80 13.47
N GLY A 89 12.35 12.81 13.26
CA GLY A 89 12.47 13.73 12.13
C GLY A 89 11.82 13.21 10.85
N LYS A 90 11.22 12.02 10.91
CA LYS A 90 10.54 11.43 9.76
C LYS A 90 9.05 11.72 9.81
N THR A 91 8.42 11.82 8.63
CA THR A 91 6.98 11.99 8.53
C THR A 91 6.32 10.61 8.54
N VAL A 92 5.30 10.46 9.36
CA VAL A 92 4.56 9.19 9.49
C VAL A 92 3.10 9.44 9.18
N GLU A 93 2.58 8.72 8.20
CA GLU A 93 1.19 8.82 7.80
C GLU A 93 0.49 7.49 8.09
N ASP A 94 -0.72 7.55 8.66
CA ASP A 94 -1.57 6.38 8.84
C ASP A 94 -2.54 6.30 7.67
N ARG A 95 -2.33 5.31 6.80
CA ARG A 95 -3.19 5.07 5.64
C ARG A 95 -3.81 3.70 5.74
N GLN A 96 -4.82 3.58 6.58
CA GLN A 96 -5.51 2.31 6.76
C GLN A 96 -6.24 1.91 5.47
N PRO A 97 -6.52 0.60 5.29
CA PRO A 97 -7.25 0.13 4.11
C PRO A 97 -8.57 0.87 3.94
N PRO A 98 -8.86 1.37 2.74
CA PRO A 98 -10.13 2.09 2.50
C PRO A 98 -11.35 1.19 2.59
N ILE A 99 -11.21 -0.09 2.27
CA ILE A 99 -12.30 -1.07 2.25
C ILE A 99 -11.78 -2.35 2.87
N GLY A 100 -12.54 -2.89 3.82
CA GLY A 100 -12.24 -4.17 4.43
C GLY A 100 -11.17 -4.09 5.51
N LYS A 101 -10.63 -5.24 5.86
CA LYS A 101 -9.67 -5.38 6.94
C LYS A 101 -8.25 -5.03 6.50
N ASP A 102 -7.89 -5.39 5.27
CA ASP A 102 -6.54 -5.23 4.76
C ASP A 102 -6.56 -4.79 3.31
N TYR A 103 -5.38 -4.50 2.76
CA TYR A 103 -5.29 -4.03 1.39
C TYR A 103 -5.64 -5.11 0.37
N ASN A 104 -5.49 -6.38 0.72
CA ASN A 104 -5.96 -7.46 -0.13
C ASN A 104 -7.49 -7.43 -0.25
N ASP A 105 -8.20 -7.20 0.86
CA ASP A 105 -9.65 -7.03 0.83
C ASP A 105 -10.04 -5.86 -0.07
N THR A 106 -9.34 -4.74 0.05
CA THR A 106 -9.59 -3.57 -0.78
C THR A 106 -9.42 -3.91 -2.26
N LEU A 107 -8.35 -4.62 -2.62
CA LEU A 107 -8.10 -5.01 -4.00
C LEU A 107 -9.20 -5.90 -4.54
N VAL A 108 -9.62 -6.89 -3.76
CA VAL A 108 -10.70 -7.82 -4.16
C VAL A 108 -11.99 -7.03 -4.43
N GLN A 109 -12.36 -6.13 -3.54
CA GLN A 109 -13.57 -5.33 -3.68
C GLN A 109 -13.52 -4.41 -4.90
N VAL A 110 -12.41 -3.73 -5.10
CA VAL A 110 -12.23 -2.83 -6.24
C VAL A 110 -12.30 -3.62 -7.55
N THR A 111 -11.66 -4.79 -7.59
CA THR A 111 -11.68 -5.65 -8.77
C THR A 111 -13.08 -6.13 -9.08
N GLN A 112 -13.84 -6.54 -8.08
CA GLN A 112 -15.23 -6.95 -8.25
C GLN A 112 -16.11 -5.81 -8.78
N GLU A 113 -15.90 -4.59 -8.28
CA GLU A 113 -16.65 -3.44 -8.78
C GLU A 113 -16.34 -3.15 -10.24
N TYR A 114 -15.07 -3.24 -10.63
CA TYR A 114 -14.69 -3.06 -12.02
C TYR A 114 -15.33 -4.13 -12.91
N GLN A 115 -15.38 -5.37 -12.45
CA GLN A 115 -16.01 -6.45 -13.20
C GLN A 115 -17.51 -6.22 -13.40
N LYS A 116 -18.18 -5.70 -12.38
CA LYS A 116 -19.62 -5.39 -12.47
C LYS A 116 -19.92 -4.32 -13.53
N HIS A 117 -19.03 -3.37 -13.69
CA HIS A 117 -19.22 -2.25 -14.60
C HIS A 117 -18.53 -2.42 -15.94
N CYS A 118 -17.86 -3.56 -16.14
CA CYS A 118 -17.21 -3.87 -17.40
C CYS A 118 -18.24 -4.42 -18.39
N ILE A 119 -18.36 -3.74 -19.52
CA ILE A 119 -19.21 -4.21 -20.63
C ILE A 119 -18.26 -4.74 -21.68
N SER A 120 -18.39 -6.02 -22.02
CA SER A 120 -17.54 -6.63 -23.03
C SER A 120 -17.92 -6.12 -24.42
N LEU A 121 -16.95 -6.15 -25.33
CA LEU A 121 -17.22 -5.79 -26.71
C LEU A 121 -18.27 -6.71 -27.35
N ASP A 122 -18.25 -7.98 -26.97
CA ASP A 122 -19.23 -8.95 -27.49
C ASP A 122 -20.65 -8.57 -27.07
N ASP A 123 -20.85 -8.13 -25.85
CA ASP A 123 -22.14 -7.68 -25.35
C ASP A 123 -22.67 -6.48 -26.16
N ILE A 124 -21.79 -5.55 -26.47
CA ILE A 124 -22.14 -4.38 -27.28
C ILE A 124 -22.57 -4.82 -28.69
N LEU A 125 -21.82 -5.72 -29.30
CA LEU A 125 -22.13 -6.23 -30.65
C LEU A 125 -23.43 -7.00 -30.69
N GLU A 126 -23.74 -7.77 -29.64
CA GLU A 126 -25.02 -8.46 -29.56
C GLU A 126 -26.19 -7.48 -29.53
N GLU A 127 -26.10 -6.42 -28.80
CA GLU A 127 -27.16 -5.41 -28.75
C GLU A 127 -27.38 -4.73 -30.09
N GLU A 128 -26.33 -4.44 -30.82
CA GLU A 128 -26.42 -3.79 -32.13
C GLU A 128 -27.04 -4.68 -33.20
N THR A 129 -26.99 -6.00 -33.03
CA THR A 129 -27.54 -6.94 -34.01
C THR A 129 -28.97 -7.36 -33.73
N ARG A 130 -29.60 -6.92 -32.67
CA ARG A 130 -30.98 -7.25 -32.33
C ARG A 130 -31.99 -6.43 -33.11
#